data_58332699ae7bd58f60f0420a69b6210d
#
_entry.id   58332699ae7bd58f60f0420a69b6210d
#
_cell.length_a   1.000
_cell.length_b   1.000
_cell.length_c   1.000
_cell.angle_alpha   90.00
_cell.angle_beta   90.00
_cell.angle_gamma   90.00
#
_symmetry.space_group_name_H-M   'P 1'
#
loop_
_entity.id
_entity.type
_entity.pdbx_description
1 polymer ?
#
loop_
_entity_poly.entity_id
_entity_poly.type
_entity_poly.pdbx_seq_one_letter_code
_entity_poly.pdbx_strand_id
1 'polypeptide(L)'
;ENPNWNWYGNKIKGETLFGLAKKNGLTTASVVWPVTGKMKIDYNMPEIFETKPWHNQIIMSALAGSKVYQFSMNKKFGSLRKGTKEPYLDNFVTACAKETIKKYKPNLTMVHLIDVDSHRHDYGYESLEALEALKRHDIRVGEIIQCLKEAGIYENTTLILLGDHSAIDTHKVIRLNSAFREEGLIELKDGKLKSFKAIARECGGSCYIYLDNKNKEDEKKCLEILKKLKEEGALEYILNKEEAIKVGANDQCDFMVEATRGYYFSNEYE
;
A
#
# COMPACT_ATOMS: atom_id res chain seq x y z
N GLU A 1 -6.15 6.49 16.17
CA GLU A 1 -5.65 6.87 14.84
C GLU A 1 -5.45 5.61 14.04
N ASN A 2 -6.18 5.50 12.98
CA ASN A 2 -6.14 4.32 12.14
C ASN A 2 -5.13 4.62 11.03
N PRO A 3 -4.05 3.87 10.87
CA PRO A 3 -3.30 3.94 9.65
C PRO A 3 -4.27 3.62 8.51
N ASN A 4 -4.31 4.46 7.50
CA ASN A 4 -5.31 4.46 6.44
C ASN A 4 -5.11 3.32 5.41
N TRP A 5 -4.63 2.15 5.85
CA TRP A 5 -4.46 0.99 4.99
C TRP A 5 -5.76 0.23 4.80
N ASN A 6 -6.08 -0.08 3.58
CA ASN A 6 -7.27 -0.83 3.22
C ASN A 6 -6.93 -2.33 3.09
N TRP A 7 -6.96 -3.04 4.21
CA TRP A 7 -6.64 -4.47 4.24
C TRP A 7 -7.73 -5.40 3.67
N TYR A 8 -8.98 -4.93 3.61
CA TYR A 8 -10.15 -5.76 3.37
C TYR A 8 -10.74 -5.55 1.99
N GLY A 9 -11.05 -6.64 1.30
CA GLY A 9 -11.59 -6.65 -0.06
C GLY A 9 -12.94 -5.95 -0.25
N ASN A 10 -13.70 -5.72 0.83
CA ASN A 10 -14.94 -4.95 0.78
C ASN A 10 -14.73 -3.45 0.49
N LYS A 11 -13.49 -2.98 0.49
CA LYS A 11 -13.14 -1.62 0.09
C LYS A 11 -13.04 -1.45 -1.43
N ILE A 12 -12.90 -2.55 -2.17
CA ILE A 12 -12.84 -2.54 -3.63
C ILE A 12 -14.27 -2.41 -4.16
N LYS A 13 -14.55 -1.37 -4.93
CA LYS A 13 -15.88 -1.10 -5.50
C LYS A 13 -16.12 -1.80 -6.84
N GLY A 14 -15.06 -2.19 -7.54
CA GLY A 14 -15.13 -2.84 -8.86
C GLY A 14 -15.07 -4.36 -8.80
N GLU A 15 -15.27 -5.00 -9.94
CA GLU A 15 -15.04 -6.44 -10.12
C GLU A 15 -13.54 -6.72 -10.03
N THR A 16 -13.19 -7.79 -9.35
CA THR A 16 -11.79 -8.23 -9.20
C THR A 16 -11.52 -9.50 -10.00
N LEU A 17 -10.26 -9.74 -10.37
CA LEU A 17 -9.87 -11.00 -11.01
C LEU A 17 -10.20 -12.20 -10.14
N PHE A 18 -10.04 -12.10 -8.82
CA PHE A 18 -10.47 -13.15 -7.89
C PHE A 18 -11.98 -13.38 -7.94
N GLY A 19 -12.78 -12.31 -7.96
CA GLY A 19 -14.24 -12.38 -8.07
C GLY A 19 -14.66 -13.02 -9.38
N LEU A 20 -14.06 -12.61 -10.48
CA LEU A 20 -14.34 -13.16 -11.80
C LEU A 20 -13.94 -14.65 -11.91
N ALA A 21 -12.76 -15.01 -11.42
CA ALA A 21 -12.31 -16.40 -11.37
C ALA A 21 -13.31 -17.29 -10.58
N LYS A 22 -13.75 -16.84 -9.42
CA LYS A 22 -14.73 -17.57 -8.59
C LYS A 22 -16.10 -17.71 -9.27
N LYS A 23 -16.59 -16.69 -9.97
CA LYS A 23 -17.83 -16.76 -10.76
C LYS A 23 -17.77 -17.81 -11.85
N ASN A 24 -16.57 -18.08 -12.38
CA ASN A 24 -16.32 -19.11 -13.39
C ASN A 24 -15.89 -20.47 -12.81
N GLY A 25 -16.07 -20.70 -11.52
CA GLY A 25 -15.76 -21.98 -10.87
C GLY A 25 -14.27 -22.29 -10.74
N LEU A 26 -13.40 -21.30 -10.93
CA LEU A 26 -11.95 -21.47 -10.86
C LEU A 26 -11.46 -21.41 -9.42
N THR A 27 -10.42 -22.20 -9.12
CA THR A 27 -9.74 -22.18 -7.82
C THR A 27 -8.72 -21.03 -7.76
N THR A 28 -8.63 -20.39 -6.60
CA THR A 28 -7.89 -19.16 -6.41
C THR A 28 -6.95 -19.21 -5.21
N ALA A 29 -5.79 -18.58 -5.32
CA ALA A 29 -4.83 -18.43 -4.23
C ALA A 29 -4.28 -17.00 -4.15
N SER A 30 -4.11 -16.52 -2.92
CA SER A 30 -3.48 -15.24 -2.59
C SER A 30 -2.40 -15.48 -1.55
N VAL A 31 -1.17 -15.06 -1.85
CA VAL A 31 -0.04 -15.12 -0.93
C VAL A 31 0.46 -13.72 -0.69
N VAL A 32 0.03 -13.12 0.41
CA VAL A 32 0.32 -11.74 0.85
C VAL A 32 -0.09 -10.69 -0.20
N TRP A 33 -1.10 -10.98 -1.05
CA TRP A 33 -1.60 -10.01 -2.00
C TRP A 33 -2.44 -8.92 -1.30
N PRO A 34 -2.24 -7.63 -1.65
CA PRO A 34 -2.91 -6.51 -1.01
C PRO A 34 -4.45 -6.58 -1.09
N VAL A 35 -5.11 -6.01 -0.10
CA VAL A 35 -6.57 -5.80 -0.04
C VAL A 35 -7.39 -7.09 -0.19
N THR A 36 -6.82 -8.25 0.15
CA THR A 36 -7.50 -9.55 0.04
C THR A 36 -8.13 -10.05 1.34
N GLY A 37 -8.03 -9.28 2.41
CA GLY A 37 -8.66 -9.63 3.68
C GLY A 37 -10.16 -9.87 3.54
N LYS A 38 -10.65 -11.03 4.03
CA LYS A 38 -12.05 -11.49 3.96
C LYS A 38 -12.63 -11.67 2.56
N MET A 39 -11.81 -11.65 1.51
CA MET A 39 -12.27 -12.01 0.17
C MET A 39 -12.54 -13.51 0.07
N LYS A 40 -13.44 -13.89 -0.83
CA LYS A 40 -13.75 -15.29 -1.16
C LYS A 40 -12.67 -15.88 -2.08
N ILE A 41 -11.53 -16.21 -1.49
CA ILE A 41 -10.36 -16.84 -2.14
C ILE A 41 -10.16 -18.19 -1.45
N ASP A 42 -9.91 -19.27 -2.21
CA ASP A 42 -9.83 -20.63 -1.65
C ASP A 42 -8.64 -20.77 -0.71
N TYR A 43 -7.48 -20.29 -1.13
CA TYR A 43 -6.22 -20.31 -0.36
C TYR A 43 -5.76 -18.89 -0.12
N ASN A 44 -6.32 -18.22 0.89
CA ASN A 44 -6.07 -16.81 1.17
C ASN A 44 -5.13 -16.63 2.36
N MET A 45 -3.95 -16.12 2.10
CA MET A 45 -3.04 -15.51 3.06
C MET A 45 -2.96 -14.01 2.74
N PRO A 46 -3.84 -13.17 3.33
CA PRO A 46 -3.93 -11.76 2.98
C PRO A 46 -2.73 -10.99 3.51
N GLU A 47 -2.42 -9.90 2.84
CA GLU A 47 -1.56 -8.87 3.40
C GLU A 47 -2.32 -8.15 4.51
N ILE A 48 -1.92 -8.37 5.75
CA ILE A 48 -2.43 -7.65 6.92
C ILE A 48 -1.28 -7.51 7.90
N PHE A 49 -1.00 -6.27 8.29
CA PHE A 49 -0.05 -5.97 9.35
C PHE A 49 -0.77 -5.48 10.60
N GLU A 50 -0.15 -5.72 11.76
CA GLU A 50 -0.67 -5.20 13.01
C GLU A 50 -0.57 -3.67 13.05
N THR A 51 -1.67 -3.04 13.42
CA THR A 51 -1.76 -1.57 13.47
C THR A 51 -1.77 -1.04 14.90
N LYS A 52 -1.79 -1.94 15.89
CA LYS A 52 -1.84 -1.60 17.32
C LYS A 52 -0.94 -2.55 18.11
N PRO A 53 -0.23 -2.05 19.14
CA PRO A 53 0.71 -2.87 19.93
C PRO A 53 0.13 -4.13 20.56
N TRP A 54 -1.19 -4.16 20.79
CA TRP A 54 -1.90 -5.30 21.38
C TRP A 54 -2.50 -6.27 20.36
N HIS A 55 -2.36 -5.99 19.07
CA HIS A 55 -2.79 -6.90 18.02
C HIS A 55 -1.77 -8.02 17.83
N ASN A 56 -2.27 -9.24 17.70
CA ASN A 56 -1.44 -10.37 17.31
C ASN A 56 -1.57 -10.59 15.81
N GLN A 57 -0.47 -10.39 15.10
CA GLN A 57 -0.38 -10.52 13.64
C GLN A 57 -0.94 -11.85 13.12
N ILE A 58 -0.64 -12.96 13.79
CA ILE A 58 -1.07 -14.31 13.38
C ILE A 58 -2.59 -14.43 13.48
N ILE A 59 -3.16 -13.93 14.58
CA ILE A 59 -4.62 -13.98 14.81
C ILE A 59 -5.33 -13.11 13.78
N MET A 60 -4.85 -11.88 13.55
CA MET A 60 -5.44 -10.97 12.57
C MET A 60 -5.44 -11.56 11.16
N SER A 61 -4.31 -12.09 10.73
CA SER A 61 -4.18 -12.73 9.42
C SER A 61 -5.08 -13.97 9.31
N ALA A 62 -5.12 -14.82 10.34
CA ALA A 62 -5.97 -16.01 10.38
C ALA A 62 -7.46 -15.68 10.29
N LEU A 63 -7.92 -14.59 10.96
CA LEU A 63 -9.32 -14.16 10.92
C LEU A 63 -9.72 -13.50 9.58
N ALA A 64 -8.76 -13.00 8.85
CA ALA A 64 -8.98 -12.32 7.57
C ALA A 64 -8.81 -13.21 6.34
N GLY A 65 -8.25 -14.41 6.48
CA GLY A 65 -7.97 -15.33 5.38
C GLY A 65 -8.38 -16.79 5.65
N SER A 66 -7.80 -17.72 4.90
CA SER A 66 -8.08 -19.15 5.01
C SER A 66 -7.30 -19.77 6.16
N LYS A 67 -7.94 -19.93 7.32
CA LYS A 67 -7.29 -20.34 8.60
C LYS A 67 -6.44 -21.61 8.49
N VAL A 68 -7.01 -22.68 7.95
CA VAL A 68 -6.34 -24.00 7.82
C VAL A 68 -5.13 -23.89 6.90
N TYR A 69 -5.28 -23.18 5.78
CA TYR A 69 -4.21 -22.94 4.82
C TYR A 69 -3.06 -22.16 5.48
N GLN A 70 -3.35 -21.04 6.10
CA GLN A 70 -2.32 -20.22 6.77
C GLN A 70 -1.63 -20.97 7.90
N PHE A 71 -2.37 -21.71 8.72
CA PHE A 71 -1.79 -22.54 9.77
C PHE A 71 -0.84 -23.61 9.20
N SER A 72 -1.25 -24.29 8.13
CA SER A 72 -0.41 -25.29 7.45
C SER A 72 0.88 -24.66 6.91
N MET A 73 0.80 -23.52 6.24
CA MET A 73 1.96 -22.78 5.71
C MET A 73 2.88 -22.30 6.84
N ASN A 74 2.32 -21.73 7.90
CA ASN A 74 3.12 -21.28 9.04
C ASN A 74 3.80 -22.42 9.79
N LYS A 75 3.13 -23.58 9.94
CA LYS A 75 3.73 -24.77 10.54
C LYS A 75 4.92 -25.28 9.71
N LYS A 76 4.82 -25.22 8.39
CA LYS A 76 5.83 -25.76 7.47
C LYS A 76 7.00 -24.79 7.25
N PHE A 77 6.74 -23.51 7.12
CA PHE A 77 7.70 -22.51 6.67
C PHE A 77 7.90 -21.33 7.62
N GLY A 78 7.19 -21.28 8.74
CA GLY A 78 7.21 -20.15 9.67
C GLY A 78 8.60 -19.80 10.22
N SER A 79 9.52 -20.76 10.28
CA SER A 79 10.91 -20.54 10.68
C SER A 79 11.73 -19.71 9.69
N LEU A 80 11.26 -19.56 8.43
CA LEU A 80 11.94 -18.75 7.42
C LEU A 80 11.78 -17.24 7.69
N ARG A 81 10.71 -16.82 8.37
CA ARG A 81 10.44 -15.41 8.63
C ARG A 81 10.93 -14.95 10.00
N LYS A 82 11.27 -13.66 10.08
CA LYS A 82 11.59 -12.96 11.34
C LYS A 82 10.59 -11.79 11.50
N GLY A 83 9.37 -12.12 11.94
CA GLY A 83 8.27 -11.14 11.92
C GLY A 83 7.92 -10.73 10.49
N THR A 84 7.90 -9.42 10.25
CA THR A 84 7.67 -8.80 8.93
C THR A 84 8.95 -8.26 8.29
N LYS A 85 10.12 -8.61 8.81
CA LYS A 85 11.41 -8.09 8.32
C LYS A 85 11.83 -8.77 7.02
N GLU A 86 12.28 -7.97 6.07
CA GLU A 86 12.93 -8.45 4.85
C GLU A 86 14.43 -8.77 5.08
N PRO A 87 14.99 -9.68 4.31
CA PRO A 87 14.41 -10.52 3.22
C PRO A 87 13.66 -11.77 3.70
N TYR A 88 13.45 -11.94 5.00
CA TYR A 88 12.93 -13.15 5.62
C TYR A 88 11.45 -13.38 5.34
N LEU A 89 10.66 -12.29 5.26
CA LEU A 89 9.23 -12.39 4.93
C LEU A 89 9.04 -12.91 3.52
N ASP A 90 9.76 -12.35 2.55
CA ASP A 90 9.67 -12.81 1.16
C ASP A 90 10.20 -14.22 0.93
N ASN A 91 11.16 -14.69 1.73
CA ASN A 91 11.58 -16.10 1.73
C ASN A 91 10.43 -17.01 2.17
N PHE A 92 9.69 -16.62 3.20
CA PHE A 92 8.48 -17.31 3.65
C PHE A 92 7.39 -17.28 2.58
N VAL A 93 7.11 -16.11 2.00
CA VAL A 93 6.11 -15.90 0.94
C VAL A 93 6.40 -16.78 -0.27
N THR A 94 7.65 -16.81 -0.73
CA THR A 94 8.09 -17.65 -1.86
C THR A 94 7.90 -19.13 -1.56
N ALA A 95 8.27 -19.59 -0.37
CA ALA A 95 8.07 -20.97 0.04
C ALA A 95 6.58 -21.36 0.09
N CYS A 96 5.72 -20.46 0.60
CA CYS A 96 4.28 -20.65 0.61
C CYS A 96 3.68 -20.69 -0.81
N ALA A 97 4.12 -19.81 -1.70
CA ALA A 97 3.69 -19.77 -3.10
C ALA A 97 4.05 -21.09 -3.81
N LYS A 98 5.29 -21.56 -3.68
CA LYS A 98 5.76 -22.85 -4.24
C LYS A 98 4.95 -24.03 -3.73
N GLU A 99 4.69 -24.11 -2.42
CA GLU A 99 3.86 -25.17 -1.85
C GLU A 99 2.43 -25.12 -2.36
N THR A 100 1.86 -23.92 -2.48
CA THR A 100 0.52 -23.68 -3.00
C THR A 100 0.39 -24.17 -4.43
N ILE A 101 1.33 -23.80 -5.28
CA ILE A 101 1.41 -24.25 -6.69
C ILE A 101 1.51 -25.79 -6.75
N LYS A 102 2.44 -26.41 -6.03
CA LYS A 102 2.66 -27.86 -6.07
C LYS A 102 1.46 -28.66 -5.56
N LYS A 103 0.89 -28.23 -4.44
CA LYS A 103 -0.12 -29.01 -3.73
C LYS A 103 -1.54 -28.80 -4.26
N TYR A 104 -1.89 -27.55 -4.56
CA TYR A 104 -3.28 -27.18 -4.86
C TYR A 104 -3.50 -26.84 -6.31
N LYS A 105 -2.47 -26.48 -7.07
CA LYS A 105 -2.53 -26.11 -8.50
C LYS A 105 -3.70 -25.13 -8.81
N PRO A 106 -3.79 -23.98 -8.11
CA PRO A 106 -4.89 -23.06 -8.35
C PRO A 106 -4.88 -22.51 -9.78
N ASN A 107 -6.06 -22.19 -10.31
CA ASN A 107 -6.18 -21.59 -11.64
C ASN A 107 -5.70 -20.13 -11.68
N LEU A 108 -5.87 -19.38 -10.57
CA LEU A 108 -5.37 -18.04 -10.40
C LEU A 108 -4.58 -17.95 -9.09
N THR A 109 -3.33 -17.57 -9.20
CA THR A 109 -2.46 -17.33 -8.02
C THR A 109 -1.87 -15.94 -8.12
N MET A 110 -2.01 -15.15 -7.05
CA MET A 110 -1.34 -13.85 -6.92
C MET A 110 -0.41 -13.88 -5.73
N VAL A 111 0.83 -13.44 -5.95
CA VAL A 111 1.91 -13.41 -4.96
C VAL A 111 2.48 -12.00 -4.89
N HIS A 112 2.61 -11.44 -3.71
CA HIS A 112 3.21 -10.14 -3.48
C HIS A 112 4.56 -10.31 -2.78
N LEU A 113 5.61 -9.71 -3.32
CA LEU A 113 6.97 -9.68 -2.78
C LEU A 113 7.32 -8.23 -2.49
N ILE A 114 7.80 -7.91 -1.28
CA ILE A 114 7.99 -6.55 -0.78
C ILE A 114 9.43 -6.19 -0.41
N ASP A 115 10.37 -7.10 -0.60
CA ASP A 115 11.78 -6.92 -0.24
C ASP A 115 12.41 -5.66 -0.91
N VAL A 116 12.12 -5.43 -2.20
CA VAL A 116 12.64 -4.24 -2.94
C VAL A 116 12.05 -2.95 -2.39
N ASP A 117 10.74 -2.92 -2.14
CA ASP A 117 10.06 -1.76 -1.59
C ASP A 117 10.62 -1.39 -0.21
N SER A 118 10.72 -2.37 0.69
CA SER A 118 11.28 -2.19 2.03
C SER A 118 12.71 -1.64 2.00
N HIS A 119 13.57 -2.18 1.13
CA HIS A 119 14.96 -1.69 1.05
C HIS A 119 15.08 -0.32 0.39
N ARG A 120 14.18 0.02 -0.54
CA ARG A 120 14.12 1.38 -1.10
C ARG A 120 13.67 2.40 -0.06
N HIS A 121 12.72 2.05 0.79
CA HIS A 121 12.30 2.92 1.89
C HIS A 121 13.41 3.13 2.92
N ASP A 122 14.16 2.08 3.27
CA ASP A 122 15.15 2.14 4.34
C ASP A 122 16.50 2.76 3.89
N TYR A 123 16.90 2.54 2.61
CA TYR A 123 18.26 2.85 2.14
C TYR A 123 18.30 3.78 0.93
N GLY A 124 17.18 4.05 0.26
CA GLY A 124 17.08 4.86 -0.94
C GLY A 124 16.91 4.04 -2.22
N TYR A 125 16.41 4.70 -3.26
CA TYR A 125 15.94 4.07 -4.48
C TYR A 125 17.02 3.28 -5.24
N GLU A 126 18.23 3.85 -5.37
CA GLU A 126 19.37 3.25 -6.09
C GLU A 126 20.45 2.70 -5.15
N SER A 127 20.12 2.44 -3.88
CA SER A 127 21.07 1.89 -2.90
C SER A 127 21.55 0.49 -3.28
N LEU A 128 22.73 0.09 -2.80
CA LEU A 128 23.24 -1.26 -2.97
C LEU A 128 22.30 -2.30 -2.35
N GLU A 129 21.70 -1.97 -1.22
CA GLU A 129 20.73 -2.79 -0.50
C GLU A 129 19.47 -3.03 -1.35
N ALA A 130 18.94 -2.00 -2.03
CA ALA A 130 17.80 -2.13 -2.93
C ALA A 130 18.16 -2.96 -4.18
N LEU A 131 19.36 -2.80 -4.73
CA LEU A 131 19.84 -3.62 -5.85
C LEU A 131 20.02 -5.08 -5.46
N GLU A 132 20.51 -5.38 -4.27
CA GLU A 132 20.58 -6.75 -3.77
C GLU A 132 19.19 -7.35 -3.51
N ALA A 133 18.22 -6.55 -3.04
CA ALA A 133 16.83 -6.98 -2.94
C ALA A 133 16.23 -7.33 -4.30
N LEU A 134 16.52 -6.54 -5.33
CA LEU A 134 16.09 -6.82 -6.71
C LEU A 134 16.68 -8.14 -7.24
N LYS A 135 17.96 -8.42 -6.99
CA LYS A 135 18.58 -9.71 -7.32
C LYS A 135 17.88 -10.88 -6.60
N ARG A 136 17.51 -10.70 -5.33
CA ARG A 136 16.74 -11.71 -4.60
C ARG A 136 15.36 -11.93 -5.19
N HIS A 137 14.69 -10.87 -5.71
CA HIS A 137 13.41 -11.02 -6.43
C HIS A 137 13.58 -11.84 -7.71
N ASP A 138 14.63 -11.61 -8.48
CA ASP A 138 14.94 -12.40 -9.69
C ASP A 138 15.11 -13.89 -9.36
N ILE A 139 15.89 -14.20 -8.30
CA ILE A 139 16.06 -15.57 -7.81
C ILE A 139 14.71 -16.20 -7.42
N ARG A 140 13.86 -15.48 -6.65
CA ARG A 140 12.54 -15.97 -6.21
C ARG A 140 11.60 -16.23 -7.38
N VAL A 141 11.60 -15.36 -8.39
CA VAL A 141 10.85 -15.57 -9.64
C VAL A 141 11.35 -16.83 -10.35
N GLY A 142 12.67 -17.00 -10.47
CA GLY A 142 13.27 -18.23 -11.00
C GLY A 142 12.84 -19.49 -10.25
N GLU A 143 12.78 -19.44 -8.92
CA GLU A 143 12.29 -20.56 -8.10
C GLU A 143 10.80 -20.87 -8.32
N ILE A 144 9.96 -19.86 -8.52
CA ILE A 144 8.54 -20.03 -8.86
C ILE A 144 8.39 -20.67 -10.24
N ILE A 145 9.14 -20.20 -11.23
CA ILE A 145 9.16 -20.78 -12.58
C ILE A 145 9.58 -22.25 -12.54
N GLN A 146 10.65 -22.57 -11.81
CA GLN A 146 11.11 -23.95 -11.64
C GLN A 146 10.03 -24.80 -10.96
N CYS A 147 9.34 -24.25 -9.96
CA CYS A 147 8.24 -24.90 -9.28
C CYS A 147 7.07 -25.24 -10.23
N LEU A 148 6.70 -24.34 -11.15
CA LEU A 148 5.68 -24.60 -12.17
C LEU A 148 6.08 -25.74 -13.11
N LYS A 149 7.36 -25.80 -13.51
CA LYS A 149 7.91 -26.89 -14.34
C LYS A 149 7.83 -28.22 -13.61
N GLU A 150 8.28 -28.28 -12.36
CA GLU A 150 8.22 -29.47 -11.51
C GLU A 150 6.78 -29.94 -11.22
N ALA A 151 5.83 -29.02 -11.14
CA ALA A 151 4.42 -29.33 -10.99
C ALA A 151 3.75 -29.80 -12.29
N GLY A 152 4.45 -29.71 -13.43
CA GLY A 152 3.96 -30.11 -14.75
C GLY A 152 2.86 -29.21 -15.31
N ILE A 153 2.84 -27.93 -14.92
CA ILE A 153 1.81 -26.96 -15.35
C ILE A 153 2.38 -25.75 -16.07
N TYR A 154 3.70 -25.66 -16.22
CA TYR A 154 4.38 -24.48 -16.77
C TYR A 154 3.86 -24.14 -18.17
N GLU A 155 3.75 -25.09 -19.07
CA GLU A 155 3.35 -24.89 -20.47
C GLU A 155 1.90 -24.37 -20.60
N ASN A 156 1.07 -24.57 -19.57
CA ASN A 156 -0.31 -24.12 -19.52
C ASN A 156 -0.51 -22.93 -18.55
N THR A 157 0.60 -22.26 -18.16
CA THR A 157 0.57 -21.14 -17.22
C THR A 157 0.98 -19.85 -17.90
N THR A 158 0.17 -18.82 -17.79
CA THR A 158 0.58 -17.45 -18.09
C THR A 158 1.17 -16.84 -16.82
N LEU A 159 2.47 -16.50 -16.85
CA LEU A 159 3.14 -15.79 -15.79
C LEU A 159 3.15 -14.29 -16.10
N ILE A 160 2.63 -13.48 -15.17
CA ILE A 160 2.64 -12.02 -15.25
C ILE A 160 3.49 -11.50 -14.11
N LEU A 161 4.56 -10.76 -14.43
CA LEU A 161 5.41 -10.05 -13.49
C LEU A 161 5.18 -8.55 -13.66
N LEU A 162 4.85 -7.87 -12.57
CA LEU A 162 4.54 -6.44 -12.59
C LEU A 162 5.03 -5.77 -11.29
N GLY A 163 5.26 -4.46 -11.37
CA GLY A 163 5.37 -3.59 -10.20
C GLY A 163 4.03 -2.89 -9.96
N ASP A 164 3.69 -2.66 -8.73
CA ASP A 164 2.48 -1.93 -8.30
C ASP A 164 2.70 -0.41 -8.38
N HIS A 165 3.89 0.06 -8.05
CA HIS A 165 4.33 1.45 -8.17
C HIS A 165 5.86 1.53 -8.33
N SER A 166 6.34 2.73 -8.59
CA SER A 166 7.76 3.09 -8.52
C SER A 166 8.04 3.85 -7.22
N ALA A 167 9.28 4.27 -7.03
CA ALA A 167 9.70 5.13 -5.94
C ALA A 167 10.69 6.18 -6.47
N ILE A 168 10.85 7.28 -5.74
CA ILE A 168 11.88 8.28 -5.97
C ILE A 168 12.45 8.71 -4.63
N ASP A 169 13.72 9.10 -4.61
CA ASP A 169 14.32 9.67 -3.41
C ASP A 169 13.75 11.06 -3.15
N THR A 170 13.46 11.32 -1.87
CA THR A 170 12.96 12.61 -1.39
C THR A 170 13.95 13.22 -0.40
N HIS A 171 14.02 14.54 -0.38
CA HIS A 171 14.98 15.28 0.45
C HIS A 171 14.38 16.51 1.11
N LYS A 172 13.11 16.83 0.82
CA LYS A 172 12.41 17.97 1.41
C LYS A 172 10.99 17.57 1.82
N VAL A 173 10.58 18.02 3.02
CA VAL A 173 9.23 17.79 3.55
C VAL A 173 8.37 19.04 3.44
N ILE A 174 7.11 18.86 3.06
CA ILE A 174 6.08 19.90 3.07
C ILE A 174 5.10 19.58 4.20
N ARG A 175 5.02 20.47 5.20
CA ARG A 175 4.11 20.36 6.35
C ARG A 175 2.91 21.28 6.16
N LEU A 176 1.96 20.90 5.30
CA LEU A 176 0.77 21.73 5.03
C LEU A 176 -0.05 22.00 6.28
N ASN A 177 -0.21 21.01 7.16
CA ASN A 177 -0.97 21.21 8.39
C ASN A 177 -0.30 22.21 9.35
N SER A 178 1.02 22.32 9.34
CA SER A 178 1.76 23.36 10.08
C SER A 178 1.43 24.75 9.51
N ALA A 179 1.51 24.91 8.19
CA ALA A 179 1.14 26.18 7.53
C ALA A 179 -0.34 26.54 7.75
N PHE A 180 -1.24 25.55 7.70
CA PHE A 180 -2.66 25.78 8.01
C PHE A 180 -2.89 26.20 9.46
N ARG A 181 -2.13 25.64 10.40
CA ARG A 181 -2.19 26.04 11.82
C ARG A 181 -1.71 27.49 12.02
N GLU A 182 -0.62 27.89 11.40
CA GLU A 182 -0.09 29.24 11.49
C GLU A 182 -1.10 30.30 11.00
N GLU A 183 -1.91 29.95 9.99
CA GLU A 183 -2.96 30.81 9.43
C GLU A 183 -4.34 30.66 10.12
N GLY A 184 -4.39 29.91 11.24
CA GLY A 184 -5.61 29.72 12.04
C GLY A 184 -6.67 28.82 11.40
N LEU A 185 -6.28 27.97 10.45
CA LEU A 185 -7.14 26.96 9.83
C LEU A 185 -7.13 25.63 10.60
N ILE A 186 -6.19 25.41 11.52
CA ILE A 186 -6.12 24.26 12.42
C ILE A 186 -5.92 24.73 13.86
N GLU A 187 -6.67 24.14 14.78
CA GLU A 187 -6.51 24.35 16.22
C GLU A 187 -6.08 23.06 16.90
N LEU A 188 -5.00 23.14 17.69
CA LEU A 188 -4.53 22.04 18.52
C LEU A 188 -4.87 22.29 19.99
N LYS A 189 -5.11 21.21 20.73
CA LYS A 189 -5.17 21.18 22.20
C LYS A 189 -4.30 20.04 22.71
N ASP A 190 -3.36 20.36 23.58
CA ASP A 190 -2.40 19.40 24.14
C ASP A 190 -1.66 18.59 23.05
N GLY A 191 -1.23 19.27 21.96
CA GLY A 191 -0.55 18.67 20.81
C GLY A 191 -1.43 17.83 19.89
N LYS A 192 -2.75 17.74 20.16
CA LYS A 192 -3.70 16.95 19.38
C LYS A 192 -4.67 17.85 18.62
N LEU A 193 -5.10 17.38 17.45
CA LEU A 193 -6.09 18.07 16.65
C LEU A 193 -7.39 18.27 17.47
N LYS A 194 -7.77 19.52 17.69
CA LYS A 194 -9.02 19.91 18.34
C LYS A 194 -10.11 20.20 17.32
N SER A 195 -9.80 21.06 16.35
CA SER A 195 -10.69 21.44 15.27
C SER A 195 -9.89 21.88 14.04
N PHE A 196 -10.51 21.87 12.88
CA PHE A 196 -9.92 22.37 11.65
C PHE A 196 -10.99 23.07 10.79
N LYS A 197 -10.57 23.99 9.97
CA LYS A 197 -11.30 24.59 8.86
C LYS A 197 -10.79 24.05 7.54
N ALA A 198 -9.48 23.82 7.44
CA ALA A 198 -8.82 23.07 6.38
C ALA A 198 -7.85 22.06 6.98
N ILE A 199 -7.78 20.85 6.44
CA ILE A 199 -6.85 19.82 6.86
C ILE A 199 -6.25 19.12 5.64
N ALA A 200 -4.95 18.87 5.69
CA ALA A 200 -4.21 18.11 4.69
C ALA A 200 -4.06 16.64 5.13
N ARG A 201 -4.20 15.73 4.16
CA ARG A 201 -3.94 14.29 4.32
C ARG A 201 -2.98 13.84 3.25
N GLU A 202 -1.78 13.53 3.67
CA GLU A 202 -0.71 13.13 2.77
C GLU A 202 -0.91 11.73 2.17
N CYS A 203 -0.35 11.55 0.99
CA CYS A 203 -0.19 10.30 0.29
C CYS A 203 1.18 10.30 -0.43
N GLY A 204 2.27 10.42 0.34
CA GLY A 204 3.62 10.53 -0.18
C GLY A 204 3.88 11.84 -0.92
N GLY A 205 4.00 11.79 -2.25
CA GLY A 205 4.18 12.96 -3.13
C GLY A 205 2.90 13.74 -3.42
N SER A 206 1.73 13.18 -3.10
CA SER A 206 0.42 13.82 -3.25
C SER A 206 -0.19 14.14 -1.90
N CYS A 207 -1.11 15.09 -1.86
CA CYS A 207 -1.84 15.42 -0.65
C CYS A 207 -3.27 15.85 -0.96
N TYR A 208 -4.23 15.28 -0.22
CA TYR A 208 -5.63 15.68 -0.28
C TYR A 208 -5.94 16.73 0.77
N ILE A 209 -6.73 17.72 0.40
CA ILE A 209 -7.14 18.82 1.29
C ILE A 209 -8.64 18.81 1.42
N TYR A 210 -9.11 18.90 2.66
CA TYR A 210 -10.53 18.91 3.02
C TYR A 210 -10.86 20.18 3.79
N LEU A 211 -11.95 20.84 3.41
CA LEU A 211 -12.51 22.00 4.10
C LEU A 211 -13.71 21.53 4.95
N ASP A 212 -13.72 21.86 6.24
CA ASP A 212 -14.81 21.47 7.15
C ASP A 212 -16.14 22.13 6.78
N ASN A 213 -16.10 23.44 6.59
CA ASN A 213 -17.23 24.23 6.13
C ASN A 213 -16.84 24.89 4.82
N LYS A 214 -17.71 24.86 3.81
CA LYS A 214 -17.48 25.54 2.52
C LYS A 214 -17.49 27.05 2.66
N ASN A 215 -16.72 27.57 3.62
CA ASN A 215 -16.55 29.00 3.86
C ASN A 215 -15.54 29.54 2.85
N LYS A 216 -15.95 30.51 2.06
CA LYS A 216 -15.13 31.15 1.01
C LYS A 216 -13.85 31.82 1.54
N GLU A 217 -13.90 32.35 2.77
CA GLU A 217 -12.73 32.99 3.37
C GLU A 217 -11.65 31.95 3.74
N ASP A 218 -12.05 30.82 4.36
CA ASP A 218 -11.15 29.73 4.71
C ASP A 218 -10.59 29.03 3.46
N GLU A 219 -11.42 28.86 2.43
CA GLU A 219 -10.99 28.36 1.11
C GLU A 219 -9.97 29.30 0.46
N LYS A 220 -10.20 30.61 0.50
CA LYS A 220 -9.28 31.61 -0.04
C LYS A 220 -7.92 31.57 0.68
N LYS A 221 -7.92 31.53 2.01
CA LYS A 221 -6.68 31.38 2.82
C LYS A 221 -5.92 30.10 2.47
N CYS A 222 -6.64 28.99 2.38
CA CYS A 222 -6.06 27.72 1.97
C CYS A 222 -5.37 27.85 0.59
N LEU A 223 -6.06 28.40 -0.40
CA LEU A 223 -5.52 28.61 -1.75
C LEU A 223 -4.32 29.55 -1.78
N GLU A 224 -4.30 30.59 -0.95
CA GLU A 224 -3.15 31.52 -0.84
C GLU A 224 -1.90 30.80 -0.35
N ILE A 225 -2.03 29.93 0.65
CA ILE A 225 -0.93 29.08 1.14
C ILE A 225 -0.42 28.15 0.02
N LEU A 226 -1.33 27.47 -0.69
CA LEU A 226 -0.96 26.56 -1.77
C LEU A 226 -0.26 27.29 -2.92
N LYS A 227 -0.76 28.47 -3.32
CA LYS A 227 -0.17 29.29 -4.38
C LYS A 227 1.24 29.75 -4.00
N LYS A 228 1.43 30.17 -2.75
CA LYS A 228 2.77 30.56 -2.24
C LYS A 228 3.74 29.38 -2.34
N LEU A 229 3.35 28.20 -1.89
CA LEU A 229 4.20 26.98 -2.00
C LEU A 229 4.49 26.59 -3.46
N LYS A 230 3.55 26.85 -4.38
CA LYS A 230 3.77 26.64 -5.81
C LYS A 230 4.75 27.66 -6.38
N GLU A 231 4.65 28.92 -6.02
CA GLU A 231 5.59 29.99 -6.41
C GLU A 231 7.00 29.73 -5.88
N GLU A 232 7.12 29.14 -4.68
CA GLU A 232 8.36 28.71 -4.08
C GLU A 232 8.93 27.42 -4.72
N GLY A 233 8.21 26.82 -5.67
CA GLY A 233 8.62 25.61 -6.38
C GLY A 233 8.47 24.31 -5.58
N ALA A 234 7.74 24.31 -4.48
CA ALA A 234 7.47 23.12 -3.67
C ALA A 234 6.32 22.28 -4.23
N LEU A 235 5.34 22.90 -4.90
CA LEU A 235 4.20 22.22 -5.53
C LEU A 235 4.28 22.32 -7.05
N GLU A 236 4.03 21.19 -7.71
CA GLU A 236 3.93 21.12 -9.17
C GLU A 236 2.48 21.41 -9.63
N TYR A 237 1.51 20.79 -8.99
CA TYR A 237 0.10 20.94 -9.32
C TYR A 237 -0.75 21.31 -8.10
N ILE A 238 -1.78 22.15 -8.34
CA ILE A 238 -2.89 22.40 -7.45
C ILE A 238 -4.15 22.13 -8.28
N LEU A 239 -4.85 21.06 -7.94
CA LEU A 239 -6.08 20.63 -8.60
C LEU A 239 -7.27 20.96 -7.72
N ASN A 240 -8.30 21.57 -8.29
CA ASN A 240 -9.59 21.70 -7.63
C ASN A 240 -10.32 20.34 -7.64
N LYS A 241 -11.47 20.26 -6.96
CA LYS A 241 -12.26 19.04 -6.83
C LYS A 241 -12.56 18.36 -8.17
N GLU A 242 -12.99 19.14 -9.18
CA GLU A 242 -13.37 18.58 -10.49
C GLU A 242 -12.16 18.04 -11.25
N GLU A 243 -11.04 18.73 -11.17
CA GLU A 243 -9.77 18.31 -11.76
C GLU A 243 -9.23 17.07 -11.06
N ALA A 244 -9.28 17.03 -9.72
CA ALA A 244 -8.86 15.89 -8.92
C ALA A 244 -9.67 14.63 -9.27
N ILE A 245 -10.98 14.73 -9.41
CA ILE A 245 -11.84 13.61 -9.83
C ILE A 245 -11.45 13.08 -11.21
N LYS A 246 -11.12 13.96 -12.17
CA LYS A 246 -10.72 13.56 -13.53
C LYS A 246 -9.45 12.71 -13.55
N VAL A 247 -8.55 12.92 -12.60
CA VAL A 247 -7.31 12.11 -12.46
C VAL A 247 -7.48 10.90 -11.54
N GLY A 248 -8.71 10.61 -11.10
CA GLY A 248 -9.03 9.44 -10.27
C GLY A 248 -8.78 9.62 -8.78
N ALA A 249 -8.62 10.86 -8.31
CA ALA A 249 -8.43 11.18 -6.90
C ALA A 249 -9.72 11.03 -6.07
N ASN A 250 -9.59 11.17 -4.76
CA ASN A 250 -10.72 11.07 -3.82
C ASN A 250 -11.78 12.15 -4.11
N ASP A 251 -13.00 11.72 -4.40
CA ASP A 251 -14.16 12.59 -4.70
C ASP A 251 -14.67 13.42 -3.51
N GLN A 252 -14.14 13.17 -2.32
CA GLN A 252 -14.48 13.93 -1.10
C GLN A 252 -13.52 15.09 -0.84
N CYS A 253 -12.35 15.14 -1.49
CA CYS A 253 -11.42 16.25 -1.30
C CYS A 253 -11.94 17.54 -1.98
N ASP A 254 -11.53 18.68 -1.44
CA ASP A 254 -11.79 20.00 -2.04
C ASP A 254 -10.64 20.40 -2.98
N PHE A 255 -9.40 20.04 -2.61
CA PHE A 255 -8.22 20.16 -3.45
C PHE A 255 -7.36 18.92 -3.38
N MET A 256 -6.59 18.68 -4.44
CA MET A 256 -5.46 17.76 -4.46
C MET A 256 -4.23 18.53 -4.89
N VAL A 257 -3.11 18.33 -4.22
CA VAL A 257 -1.83 18.92 -4.59
C VAL A 257 -0.79 17.85 -4.83
N GLU A 258 0.11 18.12 -5.75
CA GLU A 258 1.24 17.27 -6.10
C GLU A 258 2.52 18.01 -5.77
N ALA A 259 3.45 17.36 -5.08
CA ALA A 259 4.73 17.90 -4.75
C ALA A 259 5.66 17.92 -5.96
N THR A 260 6.54 18.90 -6.05
CA THR A 260 7.66 18.89 -6.98
C THR A 260 8.60 17.72 -6.65
N ARG A 261 9.18 17.09 -7.68
CA ARG A 261 10.08 15.95 -7.52
C ARG A 261 11.17 16.23 -6.47
N GLY A 262 11.31 15.30 -5.52
CA GLY A 262 12.23 15.41 -4.38
C GLY A 262 11.60 16.00 -3.12
N TYR A 263 10.33 16.40 -3.20
CA TYR A 263 9.53 16.78 -2.03
C TYR A 263 8.53 15.68 -1.67
N TYR A 264 8.11 15.65 -0.41
CA TYR A 264 7.02 14.81 0.07
C TYR A 264 6.22 15.54 1.15
N PHE A 265 4.98 15.11 1.36
CA PHE A 265 4.11 15.69 2.37
C PHE A 265 4.19 14.93 3.70
N SER A 266 3.97 15.67 4.80
CA SER A 266 3.81 15.11 6.13
C SER A 266 2.49 15.57 6.75
N ASN A 267 1.87 14.69 7.54
CA ASN A 267 0.66 15.01 8.31
C ASN A 267 0.95 15.78 9.62
N GLU A 268 2.21 16.08 9.90
CA GLU A 268 2.62 16.81 11.11
C GLU A 268 2.00 18.20 11.18
N TYR A 269 1.76 18.64 12.41
CA TYR A 269 1.20 19.96 12.72
C TYR A 269 2.27 20.97 13.19
N GLU A 270 3.52 20.52 13.34
CA GLU A 270 4.67 21.31 13.82
C GLU A 270 5.90 21.08 12.97
#